data_73c5957d07aa4e906f5c1d71ee265882
#
_entry.id   73c5957d07aa4e906f5c1d71ee265882
#
_cell.length_a   1.000
_cell.length_b   1.000
_cell.length_c   1.000
_cell.angle_alpha   90.00
_cell.angle_beta   90.00
_cell.angle_gamma   90.00
#
_symmetry.space_group_name_H-M   'P 1'
#
loop_
_entity.id
_entity.type
_entity.pdbx_description
1 polymer ?
#
loop_
_entity_poly.entity_id
_entity_poly.type
_entity_poly.pdbx_seq_one_letter_code
_entity_poly.pdbx_strand_id
1 'polypeptide(L)'
;MSWKTASKRRRVLLGLLVLVGLLGSFALVVAVESWRPAGQRATGVRLERVQRSPQWRDGRFVDLLPRNEPEFWTSVVRWLKGAPNTIPEAAPPVVSGLKAQLDVPPATGLRITWFGHSSLLVEIDGERLLLDPVWGERCSPLRFMGPARFHPAPIALNDLPPVSAVLISHDHYDHLDYPTILQLNALGTRFVVPLGVGAHLEYWGVPTSRIEELEWWQSTKVGSVELVATPARHFSGRSLVMADRDQTLWSGWAMLGSTHRAYYSGDTALFPTFREIGDRLGPFDASMIEVGAYNQLWADVHLGPEQALEAHAMVRGGVLFPVHWGT
;
A
#
# COMPACT_ATOMS: atom_id res chain seq x y z
N MET A 1 -51.30 -31.56 18.66
CA MET A 1 -49.93 -31.18 18.19
C MET A 1 -48.99 -32.29 18.64
N SER A 2 -48.44 -33.09 17.71
CA SER A 2 -47.78 -34.35 18.09
C SER A 2 -46.39 -34.11 18.69
N TRP A 3 -45.97 -34.93 19.62
CA TRP A 3 -44.67 -34.88 20.33
C TRP A 3 -43.46 -34.88 19.35
N LYS A 4 -43.62 -35.46 18.17
CA LYS A 4 -42.62 -35.49 17.09
C LYS A 4 -42.38 -34.08 16.49
N THR A 5 -43.44 -33.22 16.35
CA THR A 5 -43.30 -31.85 15.83
C THR A 5 -42.67 -30.91 16.83
N ALA A 6 -42.88 -31.09 18.12
CA ALA A 6 -42.23 -30.32 19.20
C ALA A 6 -40.73 -30.64 19.27
N SER A 7 -40.34 -31.92 19.12
CA SER A 7 -38.93 -32.34 19.07
C SER A 7 -38.19 -31.76 17.85
N LYS A 8 -38.82 -31.72 16.67
CA LYS A 8 -38.24 -31.15 15.45
C LYS A 8 -38.00 -29.64 15.59
N ARG A 9 -39.00 -28.90 16.11
CA ARG A 9 -38.88 -27.45 16.38
C ARG A 9 -37.74 -27.14 17.36
N ARG A 10 -37.60 -27.92 18.44
CA ARG A 10 -36.53 -27.75 19.44
C ARG A 10 -35.14 -27.97 18.80
N ARG A 11 -34.98 -28.99 17.94
CA ARG A 11 -33.71 -29.24 17.22
C ARG A 11 -33.38 -28.12 16.24
N VAL A 12 -34.35 -27.59 15.50
CA VAL A 12 -34.18 -26.44 14.60
C VAL A 12 -33.76 -25.20 15.40
N LEU A 13 -34.45 -24.92 16.52
CA LEU A 13 -34.11 -23.77 17.38
C LEU A 13 -32.70 -23.90 17.96
N LEU A 14 -32.33 -25.09 18.43
CA LEU A 14 -30.96 -25.35 18.93
C LEU A 14 -29.91 -25.18 17.81
N GLY A 15 -30.19 -25.67 16.61
CA GLY A 15 -29.32 -25.47 15.43
C GLY A 15 -29.14 -23.99 15.08
N LEU A 16 -30.24 -23.21 15.12
CA LEU A 16 -30.19 -21.76 14.92
C LEU A 16 -29.37 -21.05 16.00
N LEU A 17 -29.53 -21.41 17.28
CA LEU A 17 -28.78 -20.85 18.37
C LEU A 17 -27.28 -21.14 18.24
N VAL A 18 -26.93 -22.39 17.88
CA VAL A 18 -25.54 -22.78 17.59
C VAL A 18 -24.96 -21.97 16.43
N LEU A 19 -25.72 -21.85 15.32
CA LEU A 19 -25.29 -21.05 14.17
C LEU A 19 -25.08 -19.58 14.54
N VAL A 20 -25.99 -18.97 15.27
CA VAL A 20 -25.86 -17.59 15.77
C VAL A 20 -24.63 -17.44 16.68
N GLY A 21 -24.40 -18.42 17.56
CA GLY A 21 -23.23 -18.46 18.42
C GLY A 21 -21.91 -18.54 17.62
N LEU A 22 -21.86 -19.40 16.59
CA LEU A 22 -20.70 -19.51 15.70
C LEU A 22 -20.45 -18.23 14.90
N LEU A 23 -21.49 -17.64 14.34
CA LEU A 23 -21.40 -16.37 13.62
C LEU A 23 -20.96 -15.22 14.54
N GLY A 24 -21.48 -15.16 15.77
CA GLY A 24 -21.05 -14.19 16.76
C GLY A 24 -19.60 -14.36 17.18
N SER A 25 -19.14 -15.61 17.37
CA SER A 25 -17.75 -15.92 17.67
C SER A 25 -16.83 -15.55 16.51
N PHE A 26 -17.21 -15.84 15.29
CA PHE A 26 -16.46 -15.46 14.09
C PHE A 26 -16.36 -13.93 13.95
N ALA A 27 -17.48 -13.21 14.13
CA ALA A 27 -17.49 -11.75 14.09
C ALA A 27 -16.58 -11.13 15.18
N LEU A 28 -16.55 -11.73 16.38
CA LEU A 28 -15.66 -11.29 17.45
C LEU A 28 -14.18 -11.52 17.08
N VAL A 29 -13.83 -12.67 16.50
CA VAL A 29 -12.47 -12.94 16.03
C VAL A 29 -12.06 -11.93 14.96
N VAL A 30 -12.92 -11.66 13.99
CA VAL A 30 -12.67 -10.65 12.94
C VAL A 30 -12.47 -9.27 13.55
N ALA A 31 -13.32 -8.86 14.49
CA ALA A 31 -13.20 -7.57 15.17
C ALA A 31 -11.88 -7.45 15.96
N VAL A 32 -11.50 -8.47 16.73
CA VAL A 32 -10.26 -8.48 17.53
C VAL A 32 -9.01 -8.47 16.64
N GLU A 33 -8.98 -9.31 15.59
CA GLU A 33 -7.83 -9.37 14.67
C GLU A 33 -7.66 -8.07 13.87
N SER A 34 -8.77 -7.45 13.41
CA SER A 34 -8.71 -6.23 12.59
C SER A 34 -8.54 -4.93 13.38
N TRP A 35 -8.83 -4.92 14.69
CA TRP A 35 -8.86 -3.70 15.50
C TRP A 35 -7.56 -2.87 15.40
N ARG A 36 -6.43 -3.49 15.68
CA ARG A 36 -5.12 -2.81 15.61
C ARG A 36 -4.68 -2.53 14.17
N PRO A 37 -4.71 -3.51 13.25
CA PRO A 37 -4.35 -3.26 11.85
C PRO A 37 -5.19 -2.19 11.15
N ALA A 38 -6.45 -1.99 11.52
CA ALA A 38 -7.27 -0.92 10.95
C ALA A 38 -6.70 0.49 11.20
N GLY A 39 -5.87 0.65 12.23
CA GLY A 39 -5.24 1.94 12.50
C GLY A 39 -6.19 2.96 13.13
N GLN A 40 -5.92 4.24 12.91
CA GLN A 40 -6.68 5.36 13.48
C GLN A 40 -6.73 6.55 12.52
N ARG A 41 -7.84 7.27 12.49
CA ARG A 41 -7.97 8.53 11.74
C ARG A 41 -7.18 9.65 12.40
N ALA A 42 -6.82 10.65 11.61
CA ALA A 42 -6.21 11.88 12.10
C ALA A 42 -7.14 12.61 13.09
N THR A 43 -6.56 13.14 14.16
CA THR A 43 -7.24 13.96 15.16
C THR A 43 -6.36 15.15 15.56
N GLY A 44 -6.93 16.16 16.24
CA GLY A 44 -6.19 17.31 16.74
C GLY A 44 -5.41 18.04 15.64
N VAL A 45 -4.17 18.42 15.94
CA VAL A 45 -3.30 19.19 15.03
C VAL A 45 -3.07 18.48 13.67
N ARG A 46 -3.01 17.14 13.67
CA ARG A 46 -2.90 16.38 12.42
C ARG A 46 -4.14 16.54 11.55
N LEU A 47 -5.33 16.45 12.15
CA LEU A 47 -6.58 16.68 11.41
C LEU A 47 -6.66 18.11 10.87
N GLU A 48 -6.27 19.10 11.65
CA GLU A 48 -6.21 20.49 11.17
C GLU A 48 -5.29 20.64 9.95
N ARG A 49 -4.15 19.93 9.94
CA ARG A 49 -3.24 19.92 8.80
C ARG A 49 -3.87 19.26 7.57
N VAL A 50 -4.52 18.10 7.76
CA VAL A 50 -5.30 17.42 6.71
C VAL A 50 -6.37 18.34 6.11
N GLN A 51 -7.13 19.01 6.95
CA GLN A 51 -8.21 19.91 6.53
C GLN A 51 -7.74 21.17 5.77
N ARG A 52 -6.46 21.54 5.88
CA ARG A 52 -5.86 22.63 5.10
C ARG A 52 -5.41 22.21 3.70
N SER A 53 -5.39 20.92 3.42
CA SER A 53 -5.05 20.43 2.10
C SER A 53 -6.06 20.89 1.04
N PRO A 54 -5.62 21.37 -0.13
CA PRO A 54 -6.52 21.71 -1.24
C PRO A 54 -7.28 20.50 -1.78
N GLN A 55 -6.79 19.28 -1.50
CA GLN A 55 -7.46 18.01 -1.84
C GLN A 55 -8.51 17.59 -0.81
N TRP A 56 -8.57 18.24 0.36
CA TRP A 56 -9.58 17.92 1.37
C TRP A 56 -10.87 18.68 1.10
N ARG A 57 -11.94 17.97 0.75
CA ARG A 57 -13.28 18.54 0.46
C ARG A 57 -14.37 17.63 1.05
N ASP A 58 -15.38 18.23 1.62
CA ASP A 58 -16.54 17.52 2.17
C ASP A 58 -16.18 16.38 3.15
N GLY A 59 -15.14 16.63 3.99
CA GLY A 59 -14.71 15.68 5.02
C GLY A 59 -13.88 14.50 4.53
N ARG A 60 -13.32 14.56 3.31
CA ARG A 60 -12.45 13.53 2.73
C ARG A 60 -11.47 14.10 1.71
N PHE A 61 -10.43 13.36 1.39
CA PHE A 61 -9.58 13.65 0.24
C PHE A 61 -10.31 13.33 -1.07
N VAL A 62 -10.06 14.13 -2.09
CA VAL A 62 -10.63 13.96 -3.43
C VAL A 62 -9.54 13.91 -4.48
N ASP A 63 -9.79 13.14 -5.51
CA ASP A 63 -8.94 13.04 -6.68
C ASP A 63 -8.97 14.33 -7.53
N LEU A 64 -7.94 14.49 -8.36
CA LEU A 64 -7.89 15.56 -9.38
C LEU A 64 -8.93 15.37 -10.49
N LEU A 65 -9.31 14.12 -10.75
CA LEU A 65 -10.34 13.75 -11.73
C LEU A 65 -11.45 12.95 -11.07
N PRO A 66 -12.69 13.02 -11.57
CA PRO A 66 -13.77 12.18 -11.10
C PRO A 66 -13.42 10.70 -11.20
N ARG A 67 -13.80 9.91 -10.21
CA ARG A 67 -13.70 8.45 -10.22
C ARG A 67 -15.07 7.83 -10.48
N ASN A 68 -15.14 6.86 -11.39
CA ASN A 68 -16.28 5.98 -11.50
C ASN A 68 -16.16 4.91 -10.42
N GLU A 69 -17.13 4.87 -9.53
CA GLU A 69 -17.15 3.86 -8.48
C GLU A 69 -18.05 2.69 -8.93
N PRO A 70 -17.50 1.48 -9.06
CA PRO A 70 -18.33 0.33 -9.38
C PRO A 70 -19.29 0.05 -8.22
N GLU A 71 -20.47 -0.45 -8.55
CA GLU A 71 -21.42 -0.89 -7.54
C GLU A 71 -20.77 -1.93 -6.62
N PHE A 72 -20.95 -1.77 -5.32
CA PHE A 72 -20.36 -2.65 -4.29
C PHE A 72 -20.61 -4.14 -4.57
N TRP A 73 -21.85 -4.52 -4.86
CA TRP A 73 -22.19 -5.93 -5.12
C TRP A 73 -21.56 -6.47 -6.40
N THR A 74 -21.42 -5.67 -7.43
CA THR A 74 -20.73 -6.05 -8.67
C THR A 74 -19.26 -6.35 -8.38
N SER A 75 -18.59 -5.54 -7.58
CA SER A 75 -17.21 -5.74 -7.15
C SER A 75 -17.05 -7.00 -6.31
N VAL A 76 -17.94 -7.23 -5.33
CA VAL A 76 -17.96 -8.44 -4.48
C VAL A 76 -18.13 -9.70 -5.31
N VAL A 77 -19.13 -9.72 -6.21
CA VAL A 77 -19.37 -10.89 -7.08
C VAL A 77 -18.18 -11.16 -7.99
N ARG A 78 -17.55 -10.12 -8.53
CA ARG A 78 -16.37 -10.26 -9.37
C ARG A 78 -15.18 -10.82 -8.59
N TRP A 79 -14.95 -10.29 -7.40
CA TRP A 79 -13.89 -10.78 -6.50
C TRP A 79 -14.10 -12.26 -6.12
N LEU A 80 -15.32 -12.66 -5.77
CA LEU A 80 -15.65 -14.05 -5.44
C LEU A 80 -15.50 -15.01 -6.62
N LYS A 81 -15.79 -14.55 -7.84
CA LYS A 81 -15.60 -15.37 -9.06
C LYS A 81 -14.12 -15.54 -9.41
N GLY A 82 -13.26 -14.64 -8.97
CA GLY A 82 -11.87 -14.59 -9.40
C GLY A 82 -11.72 -14.33 -10.91
N ALA A 83 -10.50 -14.41 -11.39
CA ALA A 83 -10.18 -14.38 -12.81
C ALA A 83 -9.15 -15.48 -13.12
N PRO A 84 -9.10 -16.01 -14.34
CA PRO A 84 -8.07 -16.96 -14.73
C PRO A 84 -6.68 -16.30 -14.71
N ASN A 85 -5.65 -17.09 -14.42
CA ASN A 85 -4.24 -16.65 -14.46
C ASN A 85 -3.88 -15.50 -13.51
N THR A 86 -4.60 -15.34 -12.39
CA THR A 86 -4.30 -14.31 -11.38
C THR A 86 -3.20 -14.73 -10.40
N ILE A 87 -2.89 -16.03 -10.33
CA ILE A 87 -1.84 -16.60 -9.50
C ILE A 87 -0.91 -17.39 -10.41
N PRO A 88 0.43 -17.18 -10.37
CA PRO A 88 1.36 -17.96 -11.16
C PRO A 88 1.35 -19.43 -10.74
N GLU A 89 1.51 -20.36 -11.71
CA GLU A 89 1.56 -21.82 -11.44
C GLU A 89 2.75 -22.19 -10.54
N ALA A 90 3.85 -21.44 -10.63
CA ALA A 90 5.02 -21.60 -9.79
C ALA A 90 5.43 -20.24 -9.20
N ALA A 91 5.94 -20.26 -7.97
CA ALA A 91 6.46 -19.04 -7.36
C ALA A 91 7.55 -18.40 -8.24
N PRO A 92 7.60 -17.07 -8.38
CA PRO A 92 8.69 -16.39 -9.06
C PRO A 92 10.06 -16.77 -8.48
N PRO A 93 11.11 -16.85 -9.31
CA PRO A 93 12.46 -17.19 -8.82
C PRO A 93 12.97 -16.12 -7.85
N VAL A 94 13.59 -16.55 -6.77
CA VAL A 94 14.17 -15.70 -5.74
C VAL A 94 15.69 -15.70 -5.88
N VAL A 95 16.31 -14.52 -5.84
CA VAL A 95 17.76 -14.36 -5.90
C VAL A 95 18.39 -14.91 -4.62
N SER A 96 19.34 -15.83 -4.76
CA SER A 96 20.12 -16.36 -3.64
C SER A 96 21.21 -15.38 -3.20
N GLY A 97 21.57 -15.40 -1.92
CA GLY A 97 22.64 -14.55 -1.39
C GLY A 97 22.33 -13.04 -1.40
N LEU A 98 21.04 -12.68 -1.40
CA LEU A 98 20.59 -11.29 -1.47
C LEU A 98 21.20 -10.42 -0.37
N LYS A 99 21.31 -10.92 0.88
CA LYS A 99 21.94 -10.17 1.98
C LYS A 99 23.33 -9.71 1.64
N ALA A 100 24.21 -10.62 1.16
CA ALA A 100 25.57 -10.27 0.80
C ALA A 100 25.66 -9.25 -0.35
N GLN A 101 24.68 -9.28 -1.27
CA GLN A 101 24.60 -8.29 -2.34
C GLN A 101 24.19 -6.91 -1.82
N LEU A 102 23.27 -6.85 -0.83
CA LEU A 102 22.80 -5.61 -0.23
C LEU A 102 23.81 -4.99 0.75
N ASP A 103 24.72 -5.79 1.31
CA ASP A 103 25.80 -5.28 2.17
C ASP A 103 26.84 -4.46 1.36
N VAL A 104 26.86 -4.63 0.02
CA VAL A 104 27.76 -3.86 -0.87
C VAL A 104 26.96 -2.75 -1.57
N PRO A 105 27.34 -1.48 -1.43
CA PRO A 105 26.70 -0.39 -2.16
C PRO A 105 26.72 -0.60 -3.67
N PRO A 106 25.70 -0.12 -4.42
CA PRO A 106 25.67 -0.24 -5.87
C PRO A 106 26.80 0.56 -6.51
N ALA A 107 27.59 -0.07 -7.40
CA ALA A 107 28.74 0.56 -8.06
C ALA A 107 28.33 1.77 -8.93
N THR A 108 27.12 1.76 -9.48
CA THR A 108 26.56 2.86 -10.29
C THR A 108 25.92 3.95 -9.46
N GLY A 109 25.71 3.77 -8.16
CA GLY A 109 24.98 4.70 -7.30
C GLY A 109 23.46 4.48 -7.28
N LEU A 110 22.90 3.65 -8.17
CA LEU A 110 21.47 3.31 -8.21
C LEU A 110 21.27 1.80 -8.28
N ARG A 111 20.47 1.25 -7.37
CA ARG A 111 19.98 -0.14 -7.40
C ARG A 111 18.55 -0.22 -6.90
N ILE A 112 17.71 -0.97 -7.60
CA ILE A 112 16.35 -1.27 -7.21
C ILE A 112 16.27 -2.77 -6.92
N THR A 113 15.83 -3.11 -5.70
CA THR A 113 15.62 -4.51 -5.27
C THR A 113 14.15 -4.70 -4.96
N TRP A 114 13.51 -5.64 -5.65
CA TRP A 114 12.10 -5.98 -5.45
C TRP A 114 11.93 -7.14 -4.48
N PHE A 115 11.08 -6.96 -3.48
CA PHE A 115 10.78 -7.96 -2.45
C PHE A 115 9.42 -8.63 -2.65
N GLY A 116 8.71 -8.29 -3.72
CA GLY A 116 7.36 -8.75 -4.04
C GLY A 116 6.32 -7.64 -3.94
N HIS A 117 5.27 -7.75 -4.73
CA HIS A 117 4.19 -6.78 -4.87
C HIS A 117 4.72 -5.36 -5.10
N SER A 118 4.50 -4.44 -4.17
CA SER A 118 4.99 -3.06 -4.23
C SER A 118 6.16 -2.78 -3.28
N SER A 119 6.70 -3.82 -2.61
CA SER A 119 7.80 -3.66 -1.65
C SER A 119 9.15 -3.60 -2.36
N LEU A 120 9.86 -2.49 -2.21
CA LEU A 120 11.10 -2.20 -2.90
C LEU A 120 12.15 -1.60 -1.96
N LEU A 121 13.41 -1.92 -2.17
CA LEU A 121 14.54 -1.13 -1.66
C LEU A 121 15.15 -0.38 -2.83
N VAL A 122 15.16 0.94 -2.74
CA VAL A 122 15.84 1.84 -3.69
C VAL A 122 17.09 2.38 -3.00
N GLU A 123 18.24 1.98 -3.51
CA GLU A 123 19.53 2.53 -3.12
C GLU A 123 19.91 3.58 -4.15
N ILE A 124 19.99 4.83 -3.72
CA ILE A 124 20.21 5.98 -4.60
C ILE A 124 21.19 6.97 -3.97
N ASP A 125 22.31 7.21 -4.62
CA ASP A 125 23.35 8.18 -4.23
C ASP A 125 23.73 8.12 -2.75
N GLY A 126 23.88 6.90 -2.23
CA GLY A 126 24.31 6.61 -0.86
C GLY A 126 23.17 6.43 0.15
N GLU A 127 21.93 6.74 -0.20
CA GLU A 127 20.77 6.55 0.66
C GLU A 127 20.02 5.24 0.34
N ARG A 128 19.36 4.67 1.34
CA ARG A 128 18.53 3.46 1.22
C ARG A 128 17.09 3.78 1.61
N LEU A 129 16.20 3.71 0.64
CA LEU A 129 14.79 4.03 0.80
C LEU A 129 13.96 2.75 0.64
N LEU A 130 13.21 2.38 1.67
CA LEU A 130 12.34 1.21 1.66
C LEU A 130 10.91 1.66 1.35
N LEU A 131 10.36 1.20 0.23
CA LEU A 131 9.07 1.62 -0.28
C LEU A 131 8.01 0.55 -0.01
N ASP A 132 6.85 0.96 0.51
CA ASP A 132 5.66 0.16 0.78
C ASP A 132 5.99 -1.25 1.32
N PRO A 133 6.69 -1.34 2.47
CA PRO A 133 7.20 -2.60 2.97
C PRO A 133 6.09 -3.47 3.55
N VAL A 134 5.88 -4.62 2.92
CA VAL A 134 4.95 -5.67 3.36
C VAL A 134 5.72 -6.99 3.50
N TRP A 135 5.97 -7.41 4.74
CA TRP A 135 6.60 -8.70 5.07
C TRP A 135 5.60 -9.72 5.57
N GLY A 136 4.34 -9.28 5.83
CA GLY A 136 3.25 -10.16 6.18
C GLY A 136 2.97 -11.20 5.09
N GLU A 137 2.53 -12.39 5.49
CA GLU A 137 2.14 -13.44 4.55
C GLU A 137 0.92 -13.04 3.71
N ARG A 138 0.05 -12.19 4.27
CA ARG A 138 -1.19 -11.73 3.65
C ARG A 138 -1.32 -10.22 3.71
N CYS A 139 -1.80 -9.65 2.63
CA CYS A 139 -2.20 -8.23 2.55
C CYS A 139 -3.61 -8.06 3.12
N SER A 140 -3.74 -8.17 4.45
CA SER A 140 -5.05 -8.22 5.12
C SER A 140 -4.93 -7.87 6.60
N PRO A 141 -5.98 -7.31 7.22
CA PRO A 141 -6.04 -7.19 8.67
C PRO A 141 -6.19 -8.54 9.37
N LEU A 142 -6.59 -9.59 8.63
CA LEU A 142 -6.87 -10.93 9.14
C LEU A 142 -5.75 -11.88 8.74
N ARG A 143 -5.12 -12.56 9.70
CA ARG A 143 -4.02 -13.51 9.42
C ARG A 143 -4.44 -14.74 8.63
N PHE A 144 -5.71 -15.11 8.68
CA PHE A 144 -6.25 -16.32 8.09
C PHE A 144 -7.03 -16.10 6.78
N MET A 145 -7.26 -14.84 6.37
CA MET A 145 -8.05 -14.50 5.18
C MET A 145 -7.48 -13.27 4.48
N GLY A 146 -7.64 -13.20 3.16
CA GLY A 146 -7.17 -12.13 2.28
C GLY A 146 -6.09 -12.59 1.31
N PRO A 147 -5.67 -11.74 0.37
CA PRO A 147 -4.65 -12.04 -0.62
C PRO A 147 -3.36 -12.48 0.05
N ALA A 148 -2.75 -13.55 -0.46
CA ALA A 148 -1.48 -14.06 0.02
C ALA A 148 -0.38 -13.73 -0.99
N ARG A 149 0.83 -13.47 -0.48
CA ARG A 149 2.01 -13.27 -1.32
C ARG A 149 2.29 -14.51 -2.17
N PHE A 150 2.73 -14.33 -3.41
CA PHE A 150 3.11 -15.44 -4.30
C PHE A 150 4.37 -16.18 -3.82
N HIS A 151 5.20 -15.51 -3.04
CA HIS A 151 6.39 -16.08 -2.40
C HIS A 151 6.67 -15.38 -1.07
N PRO A 152 7.34 -16.02 -0.11
CA PRO A 152 7.82 -15.36 1.10
C PRO A 152 8.74 -14.18 0.74
N ALA A 153 8.85 -13.20 1.64
CA ALA A 153 9.85 -12.14 1.48
C ALA A 153 11.25 -12.78 1.34
N PRO A 154 12.05 -12.38 0.33
CA PRO A 154 13.31 -13.06 -0.01
C PRO A 154 14.42 -12.86 1.03
N ILE A 155 14.22 -11.97 1.98
CA ILE A 155 15.13 -11.66 3.07
C ILE A 155 14.33 -11.29 4.32
N ALA A 156 14.80 -11.65 5.50
CA ALA A 156 14.17 -11.19 6.74
C ALA A 156 14.39 -9.67 6.91
N LEU A 157 13.41 -8.98 7.47
CA LEU A 157 13.47 -7.52 7.64
C LEU A 157 14.71 -7.09 8.46
N ASN A 158 15.05 -7.86 9.49
CA ASN A 158 16.23 -7.60 10.34
C ASN A 158 17.58 -7.87 9.65
N ASP A 159 17.57 -8.55 8.51
CA ASP A 159 18.76 -8.81 7.70
C ASP A 159 18.99 -7.76 6.61
N LEU A 160 18.05 -6.82 6.44
CA LEU A 160 18.26 -5.67 5.58
C LEU A 160 19.35 -4.78 6.15
N PRO A 161 20.20 -4.17 5.29
CA PRO A 161 21.07 -3.11 5.75
C PRO A 161 20.25 -1.94 6.30
N PRO A 162 20.81 -1.10 7.18
CA PRO A 162 20.11 0.07 7.71
C PRO A 162 19.51 0.91 6.59
N VAL A 163 18.20 1.23 6.73
CA VAL A 163 17.48 2.09 5.78
C VAL A 163 17.42 3.52 6.30
N SER A 164 17.59 4.48 5.41
CA SER A 164 17.56 5.92 5.72
C SER A 164 16.13 6.40 6.01
N ALA A 165 15.14 5.86 5.30
CA ALA A 165 13.73 6.11 5.54
C ALA A 165 12.84 5.03 4.90
N VAL A 166 11.63 4.90 5.44
CA VAL A 166 10.53 4.16 4.83
C VAL A 166 9.58 5.16 4.16
N LEU A 167 9.22 4.91 2.92
CA LEU A 167 8.24 5.66 2.17
C LEU A 167 6.96 4.82 2.03
N ILE A 168 5.82 5.40 2.35
CA ILE A 168 4.50 4.78 2.15
C ILE A 168 3.75 5.58 1.10
N SER A 169 3.17 4.89 0.12
CA SER A 169 2.37 5.55 -0.92
C SER A 169 0.96 5.86 -0.44
N HIS A 170 0.33 4.94 0.27
CA HIS A 170 -1.01 5.09 0.85
C HIS A 170 -1.27 4.01 1.91
N ASP A 171 -2.47 3.98 2.47
CA ASP A 171 -2.75 3.18 3.67
C ASP A 171 -3.38 1.80 3.40
N HIS A 172 -3.52 1.32 2.17
CA HIS A 172 -4.02 -0.04 1.90
C HIS A 172 -3.12 -1.12 2.52
N TYR A 173 -3.68 -2.31 2.78
CA TYR A 173 -2.99 -3.39 3.49
C TYR A 173 -1.82 -3.99 2.75
N ASP A 174 -1.78 -3.87 1.44
CA ASP A 174 -0.71 -4.31 0.55
C ASP A 174 0.40 -3.28 0.35
N HIS A 175 0.30 -2.11 1.03
CA HIS A 175 1.31 -1.05 1.05
C HIS A 175 1.71 -0.65 2.47
N LEU A 176 0.79 -0.69 3.42
CA LEU A 176 1.01 -0.35 4.82
C LEU A 176 0.68 -1.54 5.73
N ASP A 177 1.68 -2.38 5.97
CA ASP A 177 1.57 -3.63 6.73
C ASP A 177 1.85 -3.42 8.22
N TYR A 178 0.84 -3.58 9.07
CA TYR A 178 0.94 -3.36 10.52
C TYR A 178 2.08 -4.14 11.19
N PRO A 179 2.25 -5.47 11.00
CA PRO A 179 3.34 -6.22 11.60
C PRO A 179 4.72 -5.74 11.15
N THR A 180 4.86 -5.38 9.87
CA THR A 180 6.11 -4.84 9.31
C THR A 180 6.46 -3.49 9.93
N ILE A 181 5.47 -2.60 10.07
CA ILE A 181 5.67 -1.29 10.71
C ILE A 181 6.14 -1.44 12.16
N LEU A 182 5.60 -2.39 12.92
CA LEU A 182 6.08 -2.64 14.29
C LEU A 182 7.55 -3.02 14.36
N GLN A 183 8.01 -3.87 13.43
CA GLN A 183 9.42 -4.26 13.34
C GLN A 183 10.31 -3.07 12.95
N LEU A 184 9.92 -2.30 11.93
CA LEU A 184 10.64 -1.10 11.50
C LEU A 184 10.68 -0.02 12.60
N ASN A 185 9.61 0.13 13.37
CA ASN A 185 9.57 1.01 14.54
C ASN A 185 10.59 0.58 15.59
N ALA A 186 10.71 -0.72 15.86
CA ALA A 186 11.70 -1.25 16.80
C ALA A 186 13.15 -1.02 16.33
N LEU A 187 13.39 -0.97 15.02
CA LEU A 187 14.69 -0.63 14.42
C LEU A 187 14.98 0.88 14.41
N GLY A 188 14.06 1.72 14.88
CA GLY A 188 14.28 3.17 14.97
C GLY A 188 14.10 3.92 13.66
N THR A 189 13.48 3.33 12.65
CA THR A 189 13.37 3.88 11.30
C THR A 189 12.51 5.15 11.24
N ARG A 190 12.87 6.10 10.33
CA ARG A 190 12.09 7.27 9.96
C ARG A 190 11.08 6.91 8.89
N PHE A 191 9.90 7.53 8.93
CA PHE A 191 8.82 7.34 7.97
C PHE A 191 8.49 8.66 7.27
N VAL A 192 8.35 8.61 5.95
CA VAL A 192 7.86 9.71 5.11
C VAL A 192 6.60 9.21 4.40
N VAL A 193 5.48 9.87 4.63
CA VAL A 193 4.15 9.35 4.28
C VAL A 193 3.23 10.49 3.80
N PRO A 194 2.14 10.19 3.08
CA PRO A 194 1.13 11.19 2.75
C PRO A 194 0.35 11.67 3.97
N LEU A 195 -0.30 12.84 3.85
CA LEU A 195 -1.12 13.42 4.90
C LEU A 195 -2.17 12.44 5.45
N GLY A 196 -2.26 12.36 6.77
CA GLY A 196 -3.21 11.51 7.49
C GLY A 196 -2.68 10.11 7.80
N VAL A 197 -1.79 9.55 6.99
CA VAL A 197 -1.20 8.20 7.21
C VAL A 197 -0.43 8.13 8.53
N GLY A 198 0.20 9.21 8.93
CA GLY A 198 0.92 9.30 10.19
C GLY A 198 0.06 9.00 11.43
N ALA A 199 -1.27 9.15 11.35
CA ALA A 199 -2.17 8.79 12.45
C ALA A 199 -2.17 7.28 12.72
N HIS A 200 -2.10 6.44 11.67
CA HIS A 200 -1.95 4.99 11.82
C HIS A 200 -0.63 4.64 12.51
N LEU A 201 0.46 5.24 12.03
CA LEU A 201 1.81 5.00 12.57
C LEU A 201 1.91 5.39 14.05
N GLU A 202 1.39 6.56 14.44
CA GLU A 202 1.32 6.99 15.84
C GLU A 202 0.51 6.04 16.72
N TYR A 203 -0.66 5.62 16.22
CA TYR A 203 -1.52 4.65 16.91
C TYR A 203 -0.81 3.30 17.13
N TRP A 204 0.10 2.94 16.23
CA TRP A 204 0.94 1.73 16.34
C TRP A 204 2.22 1.95 17.13
N GLY A 205 2.40 3.13 17.71
CA GLY A 205 3.50 3.45 18.62
C GLY A 205 4.76 4.00 17.97
N VAL A 206 4.69 4.44 16.70
CA VAL A 206 5.80 5.18 16.08
C VAL A 206 5.83 6.59 16.69
N PRO A 207 6.96 7.05 17.25
CA PRO A 207 7.08 8.42 17.74
C PRO A 207 6.84 9.46 16.65
N THR A 208 6.08 10.51 16.94
CA THR A 208 5.78 11.62 16.02
C THR A 208 7.04 12.22 15.41
N SER A 209 8.14 12.30 16.17
CA SER A 209 9.43 12.82 15.69
C SER A 209 10.08 12.00 14.58
N ARG A 210 9.62 10.79 14.33
CA ARG A 210 10.07 9.92 13.24
C ARG A 210 9.09 9.84 12.07
N ILE A 211 7.98 10.57 12.14
CA ILE A 211 6.94 10.61 11.10
C ILE A 211 6.96 11.97 10.43
N GLU A 212 7.12 11.98 9.13
CA GLU A 212 6.98 13.16 8.31
C GLU A 212 5.87 12.95 7.29
N GLU A 213 4.86 13.82 7.31
CA GLU A 213 3.74 13.78 6.37
C GLU A 213 3.90 14.86 5.31
N LEU A 214 3.64 14.52 4.06
CA LEU A 214 3.72 15.44 2.94
C LEU A 214 2.39 15.51 2.18
N GLU A 215 2.07 16.71 1.73
CA GLU A 215 1.07 17.00 0.69
C GLU A 215 1.68 16.79 -0.69
N TRP A 216 0.86 16.62 -1.72
CA TRP A 216 1.35 16.59 -3.10
C TRP A 216 2.21 17.81 -3.42
N TRP A 217 3.31 17.58 -4.09
CA TRP A 217 4.33 18.56 -4.45
C TRP A 217 5.15 19.13 -3.27
N GLN A 218 4.88 18.72 -2.04
CA GLN A 218 5.78 18.99 -0.94
C GLN A 218 6.98 18.04 -0.97
N SER A 219 8.11 18.51 -0.47
CA SER A 219 9.33 17.72 -0.39
C SER A 219 9.97 17.73 0.99
N THR A 220 10.79 16.75 1.23
CA THR A 220 11.71 16.65 2.37
C THR A 220 13.03 16.06 1.93
N LYS A 221 14.05 16.16 2.78
CA LYS A 221 15.35 15.55 2.54
C LYS A 221 15.61 14.36 3.45
N VAL A 222 16.17 13.31 2.86
CA VAL A 222 16.73 12.16 3.55
C VAL A 222 18.20 12.06 3.09
N GLY A 223 19.12 12.47 3.96
CA GLY A 223 20.51 12.64 3.58
C GLY A 223 20.68 13.55 2.37
N SER A 224 21.27 13.01 1.29
CA SER A 224 21.53 13.72 0.03
C SER A 224 20.34 13.71 -0.93
N VAL A 225 19.29 12.92 -0.66
CA VAL A 225 18.16 12.71 -1.57
C VAL A 225 16.97 13.57 -1.16
N GLU A 226 16.43 14.34 -2.10
CA GLU A 226 15.16 15.03 -1.96
C GLU A 226 14.02 14.10 -2.35
N LEU A 227 13.03 13.94 -1.47
CA LEU A 227 11.83 13.16 -1.68
C LEU A 227 10.67 14.11 -1.94
N VAL A 228 10.00 13.96 -3.07
CA VAL A 228 8.83 14.76 -3.43
C VAL A 228 7.60 13.86 -3.47
N ALA A 229 6.57 14.17 -2.70
CA ALA A 229 5.28 13.52 -2.81
C ALA A 229 4.60 13.99 -4.10
N THR A 230 4.24 13.06 -4.99
CA THR A 230 3.62 13.38 -6.27
C THR A 230 2.14 12.99 -6.30
N PRO A 231 1.29 13.68 -7.05
CA PRO A 231 -0.08 13.26 -7.23
C PRO A 231 -0.18 11.83 -7.78
N ALA A 232 -1.21 11.11 -7.32
CA ALA A 232 -1.63 9.84 -7.86
C ALA A 232 -3.17 9.84 -7.97
N ARG A 233 -3.74 8.96 -8.78
CA ARG A 233 -5.18 8.81 -8.96
C ARG A 233 -5.64 7.50 -8.36
N HIS A 234 -6.00 7.54 -7.06
CA HIS A 234 -6.31 6.36 -6.27
C HIS A 234 -7.31 6.69 -5.14
N PHE A 235 -7.33 5.89 -4.10
CA PHE A 235 -8.14 6.08 -2.89
C PHE A 235 -7.43 5.52 -1.67
N SER A 236 -7.99 5.76 -0.49
CA SER A 236 -7.46 5.25 0.78
C SER A 236 -8.55 4.63 1.64
N GLY A 237 -8.15 3.87 2.66
CA GLY A 237 -9.03 3.28 3.66
C GLY A 237 -8.62 1.88 4.09
N ARG A 238 -8.80 1.60 5.38
CA ARG A 238 -8.42 0.34 6.04
C ARG A 238 -9.58 -0.35 6.74
N SER A 239 -10.70 0.35 6.93
CA SER A 239 -11.87 -0.22 7.58
C SER A 239 -12.54 -1.28 6.70
N LEU A 240 -12.82 -2.45 7.27
CA LEU A 240 -13.53 -3.53 6.57
C LEU A 240 -14.92 -3.10 6.02
N VAL A 241 -15.48 -2.03 6.55
CA VAL A 241 -16.76 -1.46 6.14
C VAL A 241 -16.60 -0.12 5.42
N MET A 242 -15.40 0.19 4.96
CA MET A 242 -15.06 1.41 4.22
C MET A 242 -15.44 2.72 4.96
N ALA A 243 -15.56 2.67 6.29
CA ALA A 243 -15.97 3.81 7.09
C ALA A 243 -14.93 4.95 7.13
N ASP A 244 -13.68 4.64 6.83
CA ASP A 244 -12.53 5.57 6.79
C ASP A 244 -12.06 5.89 5.36
N ARG A 245 -12.87 5.60 4.37
CA ARG A 245 -12.53 5.82 2.96
C ARG A 245 -12.13 7.28 2.71
N ASP A 246 -11.00 7.46 2.02
CA ASP A 246 -10.45 8.77 1.65
C ASP A 246 -10.14 9.69 2.86
N GLN A 247 -9.83 9.12 4.04
CA GLN A 247 -9.45 9.89 5.24
C GLN A 247 -7.95 10.16 5.33
N THR A 248 -7.16 9.51 4.49
CA THR A 248 -5.72 9.77 4.28
C THR A 248 -5.46 10.09 2.82
N LEU A 249 -4.40 10.84 2.54
CA LEU A 249 -3.97 11.11 1.17
C LEU A 249 -3.20 9.89 0.63
N TRP A 250 -3.09 9.78 -0.68
CA TRP A 250 -2.26 8.83 -1.44
C TRP A 250 -1.26 9.60 -2.32
N SER A 251 -0.12 9.00 -2.63
CA SER A 251 0.91 9.66 -3.44
C SER A 251 1.83 8.67 -4.15
N GLY A 252 2.39 9.10 -5.27
CA GLY A 252 3.66 8.57 -5.75
C GLY A 252 4.84 9.28 -5.09
N TRP A 253 6.07 8.87 -5.41
CA TRP A 253 7.30 9.44 -4.87
C TRP A 253 8.33 9.68 -5.95
N ALA A 254 8.81 10.91 -6.08
CA ALA A 254 10.04 11.20 -6.81
C ALA A 254 11.20 11.28 -5.82
N MET A 255 12.27 10.56 -6.11
CA MET A 255 13.50 10.46 -5.35
C MET A 255 14.60 11.12 -6.16
N LEU A 256 15.05 12.30 -5.76
CA LEU A 256 15.96 13.16 -6.49
C LEU A 256 17.31 13.19 -5.77
N GLY A 257 18.21 12.33 -6.17
CA GLY A 257 19.59 12.31 -5.71
C GLY A 257 20.47 13.33 -6.40
N SER A 258 21.73 13.36 -6.05
CA SER A 258 22.72 14.27 -6.66
C SER A 258 23.08 13.89 -8.10
N THR A 259 23.02 12.60 -8.44
CA THR A 259 23.38 12.03 -9.73
C THR A 259 22.21 11.31 -10.38
N HIS A 260 21.40 10.59 -9.59
CA HIS A 260 20.34 9.74 -10.07
C HIS A 260 18.96 10.26 -9.63
N ARG A 261 17.94 9.90 -10.42
CA ARG A 261 16.54 10.16 -10.12
C ARG A 261 15.71 8.91 -10.31
N ALA A 262 14.87 8.58 -9.35
CA ALA A 262 13.95 7.46 -9.44
C ALA A 262 12.52 7.92 -9.14
N TYR A 263 11.55 7.27 -9.77
CA TYR A 263 10.14 7.55 -9.59
C TYR A 263 9.39 6.28 -9.19
N TYR A 264 8.50 6.38 -8.23
CA TYR A 264 7.57 5.33 -7.81
C TYR A 264 6.14 5.84 -7.90
N SER A 265 5.28 5.14 -8.63
CA SER A 265 3.90 5.58 -8.85
C SER A 265 3.01 5.46 -7.61
N GLY A 266 3.33 4.54 -6.67
CA GLY A 266 2.30 3.99 -5.81
C GLY A 266 1.22 3.33 -6.64
N ASP A 267 0.00 3.21 -6.11
CA ASP A 267 -1.17 2.81 -6.85
C ASP A 267 -1.84 4.03 -7.50
N THR A 268 -2.22 3.88 -8.75
CA THR A 268 -2.76 5.00 -9.53
C THR A 268 -3.41 4.53 -10.83
N ALA A 269 -4.39 5.26 -11.33
CA ALA A 269 -4.82 5.16 -12.71
C ALA A 269 -4.04 6.12 -13.62
N LEU A 270 -4.16 5.92 -14.92
CA LEU A 270 -3.59 6.84 -15.90
C LEU A 270 -4.30 8.20 -15.84
N PHE A 271 -3.51 9.28 -15.79
CA PHE A 271 -4.01 10.66 -15.75
C PHE A 271 -2.97 11.66 -16.27
N PRO A 272 -3.39 12.85 -16.72
CA PRO A 272 -2.50 13.81 -17.39
C PRO A 272 -1.33 14.30 -16.54
N THR A 273 -1.46 14.28 -15.20
CA THR A 273 -0.45 14.80 -14.27
C THR A 273 0.87 14.01 -14.32
N PHE A 274 0.90 12.79 -14.85
CA PHE A 274 2.17 12.09 -15.11
C PHE A 274 3.11 12.92 -15.99
N ARG A 275 2.57 13.65 -16.97
CA ARG A 275 3.38 14.55 -17.81
C ARG A 275 3.96 15.70 -17.00
N GLU A 276 3.15 16.31 -16.14
CA GLU A 276 3.62 17.37 -15.23
C GLU A 276 4.73 16.87 -14.29
N ILE A 277 4.59 15.64 -13.76
CA ILE A 277 5.64 15.01 -12.94
C ILE A 277 6.93 14.87 -13.76
N GLY A 278 6.83 14.37 -14.98
CA GLY A 278 7.99 14.23 -15.89
C GLY A 278 8.64 15.56 -16.24
N ASP A 279 7.86 16.61 -16.47
CA ASP A 279 8.35 17.93 -16.86
C ASP A 279 9.01 18.66 -15.67
N ARG A 280 8.46 18.52 -14.45
CA ARG A 280 8.97 19.19 -13.24
C ARG A 280 10.14 18.46 -12.59
N LEU A 281 10.12 17.13 -12.56
CA LEU A 281 11.03 16.34 -11.74
C LEU A 281 11.91 15.38 -12.54
N GLY A 282 11.51 15.04 -13.77
CA GLY A 282 12.25 14.14 -14.67
C GLY A 282 13.40 14.82 -15.42
N PRO A 283 14.09 14.12 -16.33
CA PRO A 283 13.91 12.68 -16.58
C PRO A 283 14.34 11.83 -15.37
N PHE A 284 13.78 10.62 -15.26
CA PHE A 284 14.16 9.66 -14.23
C PHE A 284 14.99 8.52 -14.85
N ASP A 285 16.04 8.08 -14.15
CA ASP A 285 16.85 6.93 -14.57
C ASP A 285 16.03 5.63 -14.52
N ALA A 286 15.15 5.53 -13.51
CA ALA A 286 14.22 4.41 -13.36
C ALA A 286 12.86 4.88 -12.86
N SER A 287 11.79 4.23 -13.36
CA SER A 287 10.44 4.42 -12.85
C SER A 287 9.83 3.06 -12.48
N MET A 288 9.38 2.97 -11.25
CA MET A 288 8.65 1.82 -10.69
C MET A 288 7.17 2.14 -10.81
N ILE A 289 6.50 1.50 -11.78
CA ILE A 289 5.09 1.78 -12.13
C ILE A 289 4.26 0.54 -11.86
N GLU A 290 3.09 0.71 -11.24
CA GLU A 290 2.16 -0.39 -11.04
C GLU A 290 1.67 -0.97 -12.37
N VAL A 291 1.44 -2.29 -12.41
CA VAL A 291 0.90 -3.01 -13.58
C VAL A 291 -0.14 -4.06 -13.17
N GLY A 292 -0.41 -4.19 -11.87
CA GLY A 292 -1.29 -5.21 -11.31
C GLY A 292 -2.66 -4.70 -10.91
N ALA A 293 -3.54 -5.63 -10.51
CA ALA A 293 -4.91 -5.37 -10.06
C ALA A 293 -5.81 -4.64 -11.07
N TYR A 294 -5.43 -4.57 -12.35
CA TYR A 294 -6.19 -3.87 -13.38
C TYR A 294 -7.48 -4.60 -13.76
N ASN A 295 -8.56 -3.85 -13.90
CA ASN A 295 -9.86 -4.31 -14.40
C ASN A 295 -10.66 -3.10 -14.88
N GLN A 296 -11.60 -3.32 -15.81
CA GLN A 296 -12.50 -2.27 -16.30
C GLN A 296 -13.36 -1.64 -15.18
N LEU A 297 -13.68 -2.41 -14.12
CA LEU A 297 -14.47 -1.92 -13.00
C LEU A 297 -13.73 -0.89 -12.12
N TRP A 298 -12.40 -0.88 -12.14
CA TRP A 298 -11.57 0.05 -11.36
C TRP A 298 -10.42 0.64 -12.17
N ALA A 299 -10.67 0.86 -13.46
CA ALA A 299 -9.73 1.52 -14.35
C ALA A 299 -9.37 2.97 -13.94
N ASP A 300 -10.17 3.56 -13.05
CA ASP A 300 -9.94 4.91 -12.50
C ASP A 300 -9.02 4.91 -11.26
N VAL A 301 -8.52 3.75 -10.83
CA VAL A 301 -7.68 3.61 -9.64
C VAL A 301 -6.45 2.70 -9.83
N HIS A 302 -6.39 1.94 -10.94
CA HIS A 302 -5.25 1.07 -11.27
C HIS A 302 -4.87 1.14 -12.75
N LEU A 303 -3.57 0.97 -13.05
CA LEU A 303 -3.02 0.87 -14.40
C LEU A 303 -3.03 -0.57 -14.90
N GLY A 304 -3.33 -0.75 -16.19
CA GLY A 304 -2.96 -1.96 -16.92
C GLY A 304 -1.54 -1.84 -17.50
N PRO A 305 -0.97 -2.95 -18.02
CA PRO A 305 0.41 -2.95 -18.55
C PRO A 305 0.65 -1.92 -19.66
N GLU A 306 -0.29 -1.72 -20.56
CA GLU A 306 -0.20 -0.73 -21.64
C GLU A 306 -0.21 0.70 -21.12
N GLN A 307 -1.08 0.96 -20.13
CA GLN A 307 -1.15 2.27 -19.49
C GLN A 307 0.10 2.56 -18.63
N ALA A 308 0.70 1.53 -18.04
CA ALA A 308 1.98 1.66 -17.33
C ALA A 308 3.12 2.10 -18.26
N LEU A 309 3.16 1.58 -19.50
CA LEU A 309 4.10 2.03 -20.52
C LEU A 309 3.86 3.50 -20.90
N GLU A 310 2.59 3.91 -21.03
CA GLU A 310 2.24 5.31 -21.30
C GLU A 310 2.64 6.22 -20.11
N ALA A 311 2.33 5.84 -18.89
CA ALA A 311 2.72 6.57 -17.69
C ALA A 311 4.26 6.70 -17.58
N HIS A 312 5.01 5.61 -17.87
CA HIS A 312 6.46 5.61 -17.92
C HIS A 312 7.01 6.64 -18.94
N ALA A 313 6.44 6.67 -20.14
CA ALA A 313 6.82 7.66 -21.14
C ALA A 313 6.48 9.08 -20.70
N MET A 314 5.31 9.30 -20.08
CA MET A 314 4.87 10.61 -19.60
C MET A 314 5.78 11.15 -18.48
N VAL A 315 6.23 10.32 -17.55
CA VAL A 315 7.19 10.73 -16.50
C VAL A 315 8.63 10.84 -17.02
N ARG A 316 8.88 10.51 -18.29
CA ARG A 316 10.21 10.54 -18.90
C ARG A 316 11.18 9.56 -18.22
N GLY A 317 10.69 8.34 -17.96
CA GLY A 317 11.48 7.27 -17.34
C GLY A 317 12.49 6.66 -18.31
N GLY A 318 13.67 6.29 -17.83
CA GLY A 318 14.71 5.58 -18.57
C GLY A 318 14.45 4.07 -18.57
N VAL A 319 14.43 3.46 -17.39
CA VAL A 319 14.13 2.03 -17.21
C VAL A 319 12.78 1.88 -16.52
N LEU A 320 11.87 1.11 -17.12
CA LEU A 320 10.60 0.72 -16.47
C LEU A 320 10.82 -0.50 -15.58
N PHE A 321 10.40 -0.39 -14.33
CA PHE A 321 10.34 -1.48 -13.37
C PHE A 321 8.87 -1.74 -12.97
N PRO A 322 8.22 -2.81 -13.46
CA PRO A 322 6.82 -3.10 -13.15
C PRO A 322 6.66 -3.60 -11.70
N VAL A 323 5.68 -3.06 -11.00
CA VAL A 323 5.36 -3.41 -9.60
C VAL A 323 3.87 -3.69 -9.42
N HIS A 324 3.42 -4.00 -8.20
CA HIS A 324 2.03 -4.25 -7.83
C HIS A 324 1.43 -5.52 -8.46
N TRP A 325 2.20 -6.62 -8.52
CA TRP A 325 1.74 -7.88 -9.13
C TRP A 325 2.09 -9.15 -8.31
N GLY A 326 2.58 -9.01 -7.08
CA GLY A 326 3.15 -10.10 -6.27
C GLY A 326 2.22 -10.69 -5.20
N THR A 327 0.91 -10.37 -5.22
CA THR A 327 -0.09 -10.92 -4.27
C THR A 327 -1.37 -11.35 -4.97
#